data_14bc653386bd834fba6c09a72204140d
#
_entry.id   14bc653386bd834fba6c09a72204140d
#
_cell.length_a   1.000
_cell.length_b   1.000
_cell.length_c   1.000
_cell.angle_alpha   90.00
_cell.angle_beta   90.00
_cell.angle_gamma   90.00
#
_symmetry.space_group_name_H-M   'P 1'
#
loop_
_entity.id
_entity.type
_entity.pdbx_description
1 polymer ?
#
loop_
_entity_poly.entity_id
_entity_poly.type
_entity_poly.pdbx_seq_one_letter_code
_entity_poly.pdbx_strand_id
1 'polypeptide(L)'
;MPEPRILSILLHVGDWRQATAWYARAFPEAKRVLPAGDDYGHLELDGVALEIVDGDEKVSSGAAGSVVYWAVQDLTAEVARLEALGANLYRGPLTLEDGDCICQVRDPWGNCIGLRQRGGARR
;
A
#
# COMPACT_ATOMS: atom_id res chain seq x y z
N MET A 1 22.83 -5.83 -19.26
CA MET A 1 22.55 -5.81 -17.84
C MET A 1 21.24 -5.14 -17.57
N PRO A 2 20.28 -5.84 -17.01
CA PRO A 2 19.01 -5.18 -16.71
C PRO A 2 19.18 -4.13 -15.63
N GLU A 3 18.37 -3.11 -15.71
CA GLU A 3 18.36 -2.09 -14.68
C GLU A 3 17.77 -2.65 -13.40
N PRO A 4 18.22 -2.15 -12.24
CA PRO A 4 17.60 -2.55 -10.99
C PRO A 4 16.12 -2.23 -11.00
N ARG A 5 15.31 -3.14 -10.49
CA ARG A 5 13.88 -2.89 -10.35
C ARG A 5 13.37 -3.66 -9.15
N ILE A 6 12.27 -3.17 -8.63
CA ILE A 6 11.62 -3.83 -7.50
C ILE A 6 10.81 -5.00 -8.04
N LEU A 7 11.05 -6.21 -7.51
CA LEU A 7 10.30 -7.39 -7.90
C LEU A 7 9.06 -7.57 -7.03
N SER A 8 9.22 -7.36 -5.73
CA SER A 8 8.11 -7.60 -4.82
C SER A 8 8.26 -6.74 -3.58
N ILE A 9 7.15 -6.55 -2.89
CA ILE A 9 7.08 -5.91 -1.60
C ILE A 9 6.36 -6.88 -0.69
N LEU A 10 6.96 -7.16 0.47
CA LEU A 10 6.40 -8.12 1.41
C LEU A 10 5.77 -7.38 2.57
N LEU A 11 4.49 -7.64 2.82
CA LEU A 11 3.76 -7.07 3.94
C LEU A 11 3.49 -8.15 4.97
N HIS A 12 3.71 -7.82 6.22
CA HIS A 12 3.40 -8.73 7.34
C HIS A 12 2.13 -8.23 8.01
N VAL A 13 1.18 -9.12 8.19
CA VAL A 13 -0.15 -8.77 8.72
C VAL A 13 -0.58 -9.84 9.71
N GLY A 14 -1.70 -9.58 10.40
CA GLY A 14 -2.21 -10.56 11.36
C GLY A 14 -2.92 -11.73 10.71
N ASP A 15 -3.52 -11.52 9.54
CA ASP A 15 -4.25 -12.58 8.84
C ASP A 15 -4.13 -12.30 7.34
N TRP A 16 -3.31 -13.07 6.66
CA TRP A 16 -3.00 -12.78 5.26
C TRP A 16 -4.23 -12.93 4.35
N ARG A 17 -5.14 -13.84 4.66
CA ARG A 17 -6.33 -14.00 3.81
C ARG A 17 -7.24 -12.77 3.90
N GLN A 18 -7.48 -12.31 5.10
CA GLN A 18 -8.28 -11.12 5.32
C GLN A 18 -7.59 -9.89 4.74
N ALA A 19 -6.29 -9.77 4.93
CA ALA A 19 -5.53 -8.62 4.44
C ALA A 19 -5.47 -8.62 2.91
N THR A 20 -5.30 -9.77 2.28
CA THR A 20 -5.28 -9.81 0.81
C THR A 20 -6.60 -9.34 0.25
N ALA A 21 -7.71 -9.75 0.83
CA ALA A 21 -9.03 -9.27 0.39
C ALA A 21 -9.16 -7.76 0.61
N TRP A 22 -8.66 -7.28 1.73
CA TRP A 22 -8.70 -5.85 2.03
C TRP A 22 -7.88 -5.04 1.00
N TYR A 23 -6.65 -5.49 0.72
CA TYR A 23 -5.79 -4.79 -0.23
C TYR A 23 -6.35 -4.85 -1.65
N ALA A 24 -7.05 -5.91 -2.02
CA ALA A 24 -7.72 -5.98 -3.31
C ALA A 24 -8.83 -4.94 -3.42
N ARG A 25 -9.50 -4.63 -2.31
CA ARG A 25 -10.49 -3.54 -2.31
C ARG A 25 -9.83 -2.17 -2.27
N ALA A 26 -8.72 -2.06 -1.54
CA ALA A 26 -8.00 -0.79 -1.43
C ALA A 26 -7.39 -0.38 -2.77
N PHE A 27 -6.91 -1.34 -3.53
CA PHE A 27 -6.25 -1.08 -4.82
C PHE A 27 -6.88 -1.96 -5.89
N PRO A 28 -8.07 -1.57 -6.38
CA PRO A 28 -8.83 -2.45 -7.27
C PRO A 28 -8.18 -2.70 -8.62
N GLU A 29 -7.23 -1.85 -9.03
CA GLU A 29 -6.51 -2.09 -10.27
C GLU A 29 -5.47 -3.20 -10.16
N ALA A 30 -5.13 -3.61 -8.94
CA ALA A 30 -4.15 -4.67 -8.76
C ALA A 30 -4.77 -6.01 -9.14
N LYS A 31 -3.99 -6.82 -9.82
CA LYS A 31 -4.45 -8.14 -10.24
C LYS A 31 -4.23 -9.13 -9.10
N ARG A 32 -5.28 -9.82 -8.71
CA ARG A 32 -5.17 -10.83 -7.67
C ARG A 32 -4.67 -12.13 -8.28
N VAL A 33 -3.59 -12.65 -7.75
CA VAL A 33 -2.99 -13.89 -8.23
C VAL A 33 -3.15 -14.94 -7.14
N LEU A 34 -3.66 -16.10 -7.52
CA LEU A 34 -3.81 -17.20 -6.59
C LEU A 34 -2.53 -18.03 -6.62
N PRO A 35 -1.81 -18.11 -5.51
CA PRO A 35 -0.57 -18.86 -5.49
C PRO A 35 -0.85 -20.37 -5.53
N ALA A 36 0.18 -21.14 -5.87
CA ALA A 36 0.07 -22.58 -5.90
C ALA A 36 -0.20 -23.17 -4.52
N GLY A 37 0.29 -22.51 -3.47
CA GLY A 37 0.00 -22.89 -2.10
C GLY A 37 -0.90 -21.87 -1.44
N ASP A 38 -1.22 -22.10 -0.19
CA ASP A 38 -2.13 -21.23 0.54
C ASP A 38 -1.43 -20.50 1.68
N ASP A 39 -0.15 -20.20 1.51
CA ASP A 39 0.64 -19.62 2.60
C ASP A 39 0.66 -18.12 2.62
N TYR A 40 0.22 -17.46 1.54
CA TYR A 40 0.27 -16.00 1.48
C TYR A 40 -0.62 -15.47 0.37
N GLY A 41 -0.95 -14.17 0.48
CA GLY A 41 -1.69 -13.48 -0.57
C GLY A 41 -0.75 -12.85 -1.58
N HIS A 42 -1.25 -12.63 -2.80
CA HIS A 42 -0.43 -12.09 -3.87
C HIS A 42 -1.28 -11.21 -4.77
N LEU A 43 -0.90 -9.95 -4.84
CA LEU A 43 -1.46 -9.01 -5.80
C LEU A 43 -0.35 -8.52 -6.69
N GLU A 44 -0.68 -8.22 -7.94
CA GLU A 44 0.28 -7.66 -8.87
C GLU A 44 -0.20 -6.32 -9.37
N LEU A 45 0.71 -5.34 -9.39
CA LEU A 45 0.42 -4.03 -9.91
C LEU A 45 1.69 -3.47 -10.52
N ASP A 46 1.60 -3.09 -11.79
CA ASP A 46 2.70 -2.42 -12.48
C ASP A 46 4.00 -3.23 -12.47
N GLY A 47 3.89 -4.55 -12.56
CA GLY A 47 5.06 -5.43 -12.58
C GLY A 47 5.66 -5.71 -11.23
N VAL A 48 5.07 -5.21 -10.15
CA VAL A 48 5.55 -5.44 -8.80
C VAL A 48 4.56 -6.34 -8.10
N ALA A 49 5.07 -7.37 -7.43
CA ALA A 49 4.23 -8.26 -6.63
C ALA A 49 4.11 -7.72 -5.21
N LEU A 50 2.89 -7.63 -4.72
CA LEU A 50 2.63 -7.33 -3.32
C LEU A 50 2.27 -8.66 -2.65
N GLU A 51 3.18 -9.15 -1.83
CA GLU A 51 3.02 -10.42 -1.15
C GLU A 51 2.63 -10.18 0.29
N ILE A 52 1.56 -10.82 0.73
CA ILE A 52 0.96 -10.54 2.04
C ILE A 52 0.99 -11.83 2.84
N VAL A 53 1.74 -11.81 3.95
CA VAL A 53 2.01 -13.00 4.75
C VAL A 53 1.69 -12.71 6.22
N ASP A 54 1.48 -13.76 6.99
CA ASP A 54 1.31 -13.59 8.42
C ASP A 54 2.63 -13.16 9.04
N GLY A 55 2.56 -12.22 9.98
CA GLY A 55 3.71 -11.83 10.77
C GLY A 55 4.06 -12.89 11.79
N ASP A 56 5.26 -12.79 12.33
CA ASP A 56 5.71 -13.68 13.38
C ASP A 56 6.48 -12.88 14.43
N GLU A 57 7.15 -13.57 15.33
CA GLU A 57 7.85 -12.90 16.42
C GLU A 57 8.99 -12.02 15.92
N LYS A 58 9.60 -12.39 14.81
CA LYS A 58 10.73 -11.62 14.28
C LYS A 58 10.30 -10.47 13.42
N VAL A 59 9.24 -10.66 12.63
CA VAL A 59 8.76 -9.62 11.71
C VAL A 59 7.25 -9.50 11.87
N SER A 60 6.82 -8.38 12.43
CA SER A 60 5.40 -8.15 12.66
C SER A 60 4.91 -7.02 11.76
N SER A 61 3.59 -6.83 11.74
CA SER A 61 3.01 -5.68 11.07
C SER A 61 3.37 -4.40 11.83
N GLY A 62 3.33 -3.27 11.15
CA GLY A 62 3.56 -2.00 11.79
C GLY A 62 4.01 -0.93 10.83
N ALA A 63 4.23 0.26 11.38
CA ALA A 63 4.51 1.45 10.60
C ALA A 63 5.99 1.80 10.53
N ALA A 64 6.85 0.99 11.11
CA ALA A 64 8.28 1.29 11.16
C ALA A 64 8.95 0.91 9.84
N GLY A 65 10.00 1.65 9.51
CA GLY A 65 10.82 1.32 8.34
C GLY A 65 10.30 1.95 7.06
N SER A 66 10.20 1.15 6.03
CA SER A 66 9.90 1.64 4.69
C SER A 66 8.42 1.93 4.51
N VAL A 67 8.13 2.91 3.67
CA VAL A 67 6.76 3.22 3.28
C VAL A 67 6.69 3.19 1.76
N VAL A 68 5.71 2.47 1.25
CA VAL A 68 5.46 2.42 -0.19
C VAL A 68 4.45 3.50 -0.53
N TYR A 69 4.81 4.37 -1.48
CA TYR A 69 3.91 5.42 -1.93
C TYR A 69 3.21 5.00 -3.21
N TRP A 70 1.90 5.16 -3.20
CA TRP A 70 1.03 4.85 -4.33
C TRP A 70 0.62 6.16 -4.99
N ALA A 71 0.68 6.20 -6.31
CA ALA A 71 0.25 7.37 -7.05
C ALA A 71 -1.28 7.44 -7.02
N VAL A 72 -1.82 8.62 -6.70
CA VAL A 72 -3.25 8.84 -6.66
C VAL A 72 -3.57 10.12 -7.40
N GLN A 73 -4.79 10.22 -7.93
CA GLN A 73 -5.20 11.42 -8.66
C GLN A 73 -5.81 12.47 -7.74
N ASP A 74 -6.50 12.04 -6.68
CA ASP A 74 -7.16 12.95 -5.74
C ASP A 74 -6.90 12.42 -4.34
N LEU A 75 -5.95 13.05 -3.65
CA LEU A 75 -5.50 12.59 -2.34
C LEU A 75 -6.63 12.58 -1.33
N THR A 76 -7.41 13.67 -1.29
CA THR A 76 -8.48 13.79 -0.29
C THR A 76 -9.53 12.72 -0.50
N ALA A 77 -9.92 12.50 -1.74
CA ALA A 77 -10.93 11.47 -2.03
C ALA A 77 -10.41 10.08 -1.69
N GLU A 78 -9.12 9.83 -1.97
CA GLU A 78 -8.56 8.52 -1.72
C GLU A 78 -8.43 8.24 -0.22
N VAL A 79 -8.04 9.26 0.57
CA VAL A 79 -8.00 9.10 2.01
C VAL A 79 -9.39 8.73 2.54
N ALA A 80 -10.42 9.45 2.09
CA ALA A 80 -11.78 9.18 2.55
C ALA A 80 -12.21 7.76 2.17
N ARG A 81 -11.86 7.34 0.96
CA ARG A 81 -12.23 5.99 0.51
C ARG A 81 -11.54 4.93 1.35
N LEU A 82 -10.25 5.10 1.64
CA LEU A 82 -9.50 4.13 2.44
C LEU A 82 -9.97 4.13 3.88
N GLU A 83 -10.35 5.30 4.42
CA GLU A 83 -10.91 5.36 5.76
C GLU A 83 -12.22 4.60 5.85
N ALA A 84 -13.03 4.66 4.82
CA ALA A 84 -14.26 3.88 4.78
C ALA A 84 -13.99 2.38 4.77
N LEU A 85 -12.80 1.97 4.33
CA LEU A 85 -12.39 0.56 4.36
C LEU A 85 -11.68 0.17 5.66
N GLY A 86 -11.54 1.10 6.60
CA GLY A 86 -10.94 0.80 7.88
C GLY A 86 -9.54 1.31 8.11
N ALA A 87 -8.99 2.05 7.15
CA ALA A 87 -7.68 2.68 7.35
C ALA A 87 -7.82 3.95 8.17
N ASN A 88 -6.71 4.42 8.71
CA ASN A 88 -6.67 5.65 9.50
C ASN A 88 -5.57 6.57 8.98
N LEU A 89 -5.88 7.85 8.88
CA LEU A 89 -4.88 8.83 8.51
C LEU A 89 -3.80 8.86 9.59
N TYR A 90 -2.55 8.80 9.18
CA TYR A 90 -1.42 8.71 10.08
C TYR A 90 -0.53 9.95 10.04
N ARG A 91 -0.23 10.46 8.84
CA ARG A 91 0.60 11.66 8.70
C ARG A 91 0.13 12.46 7.49
N GLY A 92 0.20 13.80 7.63
CA GLY A 92 -0.16 14.72 6.58
C GLY A 92 -1.66 14.99 6.52
N PRO A 93 -2.17 15.54 5.44
CA PRO A 93 -1.48 15.82 4.16
C PRO A 93 -0.43 16.90 4.26
N LEU A 94 0.57 16.83 3.39
CA LEU A 94 1.64 17.79 3.31
C LEU A 94 1.91 18.10 1.85
N THR A 95 2.03 19.39 1.53
CA THR A 95 2.39 19.83 0.19
C THR A 95 3.90 20.02 0.12
N LEU A 96 4.54 19.36 -0.82
CA LEU A 96 5.98 19.43 -0.99
C LEU A 96 6.35 20.63 -1.87
N GLU A 97 7.65 20.93 -1.92
CA GLU A 97 8.13 22.07 -2.69
C GLU A 97 7.79 21.97 -4.17
N ASP A 98 7.75 20.75 -4.71
CA ASP A 98 7.44 20.56 -6.13
C ASP A 98 5.93 20.61 -6.41
N GLY A 99 5.12 20.85 -5.39
CA GLY A 99 3.67 20.94 -5.55
C GLY A 99 2.94 19.63 -5.35
N ASP A 100 3.66 18.52 -5.21
CA ASP A 100 3.01 17.24 -4.91
C ASP A 100 2.47 17.26 -3.49
N CYS A 101 1.37 16.53 -3.28
CA CYS A 101 0.82 16.34 -1.95
C CYS A 101 1.01 14.90 -1.54
N ILE A 102 1.41 14.71 -0.30
CA ILE A 102 1.60 13.35 0.23
C ILE A 102 0.89 13.21 1.56
N CYS A 103 0.55 11.99 1.88
CA CYS A 103 0.11 11.61 3.21
C CYS A 103 0.39 10.13 3.43
N GLN A 104 0.19 9.70 4.66
CA GLN A 104 0.30 8.28 4.99
C GLN A 104 -0.94 7.89 5.77
N VAL A 105 -1.49 6.74 5.42
CA VAL A 105 -2.56 6.13 6.20
C VAL A 105 -2.05 4.79 6.73
N ARG A 106 -2.69 4.30 7.79
CA ARG A 106 -2.36 2.99 8.32
C ARG A 106 -3.48 2.03 7.95
N ASP A 107 -3.10 0.86 7.47
CA ASP A 107 -4.08 -0.17 7.19
C ASP A 107 -4.61 -0.75 8.50
N PRO A 108 -5.63 -1.62 8.47
CA PRO A 108 -6.19 -2.16 9.72
C PRO A 108 -5.19 -2.95 10.58
N TRP A 109 -4.04 -3.35 10.02
CA TRP A 109 -3.01 -4.07 10.77
C TRP A 109 -1.85 -3.18 11.18
N GLY A 110 -1.95 -1.87 10.87
CA GLY A 110 -0.98 -0.89 11.32
C GLY A 110 0.15 -0.60 10.35
N ASN A 111 0.17 -1.21 9.18
CA ASN A 111 1.19 -0.93 8.18
C ASN A 111 0.90 0.40 7.50
N CYS A 112 1.98 1.14 7.15
CA CYS A 112 1.81 2.41 6.47
C CYS A 112 1.59 2.24 4.98
N ILE A 113 0.65 3.00 4.47
CA ILE A 113 0.42 3.16 3.04
C ILE A 113 0.65 4.62 2.72
N GLY A 114 1.59 4.90 1.83
CA GLY A 114 1.85 6.26 1.39
C GLY A 114 1.02 6.58 0.16
N LEU A 115 0.51 7.79 0.09
CA LEU A 115 -0.25 8.27 -1.06
C LEU A 115 0.41 9.54 -1.57
N ARG A 116 0.59 9.65 -2.90
CA ARG A 116 1.23 10.82 -3.49
C ARG A 116 0.45 11.27 -4.70
N GLN A 117 -0.01 12.51 -4.62
CA GLN A 117 -0.72 13.18 -5.71
C GLN A 117 0.21 14.17 -6.35
N ARG A 118 0.37 14.08 -7.67
CA ARG A 118 1.21 15.04 -8.39
C ARG A 118 0.63 16.42 -8.30
N GLY A 119 1.49 17.42 -8.22
CA GLY A 119 1.07 18.79 -8.13
C GLY A 119 0.22 19.23 -9.30
N GLY A 120 -0.77 20.09 -9.01
CA GLY A 120 -1.68 20.56 -10.04
C GLY A 120 -1.04 21.39 -11.11
N ALA A 121 0.16 21.87 -10.87
CA ALA A 121 0.86 22.67 -11.86
C ALA A 121 1.20 21.89 -13.10
N ARG A 122 1.09 20.60 -12.97
CA ARG A 122 1.37 19.85 -14.10
C ARG A 122 0.21 19.78 -14.92
N ARG A 123 0.03 20.45 -15.70
CA ARG A 123 -1.12 20.38 -16.46
C ARG A 123 -0.84 20.74 -17.81
#